data_6584f6cda5e046b06ce42a254d6ae581
#
_entry.id   6584f6cda5e046b06ce42a254d6ae581
#
_cell.length_a   1.000
_cell.length_b   1.000
_cell.length_c   1.000
_cell.angle_alpha   90.00
_cell.angle_beta   90.00
_cell.angle_gamma   90.00
#
_symmetry.space_group_name_H-M   'P 1'
#
loop_
_entity.id
_entity.type
_entity.pdbx_description
1 polymer ?
#
loop_
_entity_poly.entity_id
_entity_poly.type
_entity_poly.pdbx_seq_one_letter_code
_entity_poly.pdbx_strand_id
1 'polypeptide(L)'
;MKLDIIGDIHGCYEEFTLLTEKLGYTWDQGYPLHPAGRKLAFVGDLTDRGPASLAVIETVYLLVKKGLAYYVPGNHCDKLYRFFLGRKVKIAHGLETTVCEWEQLNKKEQQRIKRMFKELYENAPLYHILDNQKIVIAHAGIREDYIGKYHNKVKTFVLYGDITGEVHEDGSPVRRDWAKKYKGKPIVVYGHTPVRNVREMNRTYNIDTGAVFGGKLTALQYPELTVESVPSSMPLVEEKFRTFDTETAKNL
;
A
#
# COMPACT_ATOMS: atom_id res chain seq x y z
N MET A 1 3.16 19.08 -8.90
CA MET A 1 2.69 17.69 -9.09
C MET A 1 1.39 17.52 -8.31
N LYS A 2 0.37 16.85 -8.87
CA LYS A 2 -0.89 16.54 -8.18
C LYS A 2 -1.08 15.03 -8.15
N LEU A 3 -1.22 14.47 -6.94
CA LEU A 3 -1.36 13.03 -6.71
C LEU A 3 -2.55 12.76 -5.79
N ASP A 4 -3.18 11.60 -6.00
CA ASP A 4 -4.07 10.97 -5.03
C ASP A 4 -3.42 9.65 -4.61
N ILE A 5 -2.93 9.61 -3.38
CA ILE A 5 -2.12 8.51 -2.86
C ILE A 5 -3.03 7.55 -2.11
N ILE A 6 -3.16 6.33 -2.61
CA ILE A 6 -4.10 5.32 -2.15
C ILE A 6 -3.40 4.40 -1.14
N GLY A 7 -4.06 4.16 0.00
CA GLY A 7 -3.63 3.19 1.01
C GLY A 7 -3.73 1.74 0.55
N ASP A 8 -3.44 0.82 1.44
CA ASP A 8 -3.41 -0.62 1.18
C ASP A 8 -4.79 -1.13 0.71
N ILE A 9 -4.84 -1.65 -0.52
CA ILE A 9 -6.10 -2.06 -1.17
C ILE A 9 -6.45 -3.50 -0.80
N HIS A 10 -5.48 -4.39 -0.76
CA HIS A 10 -5.69 -5.81 -0.42
C HIS A 10 -6.88 -6.45 -1.13
N GLY A 11 -7.02 -6.26 -2.44
CA GLY A 11 -8.11 -6.85 -3.21
C GLY A 11 -9.50 -6.25 -2.97
N CYS A 12 -9.62 -5.15 -2.22
CA CYS A 12 -10.86 -4.38 -2.03
C CYS A 12 -11.13 -3.51 -3.26
N TYR A 13 -11.46 -4.15 -4.38
CA TYR A 13 -11.59 -3.50 -5.69
C TYR A 13 -12.81 -2.58 -5.77
N GLU A 14 -13.91 -2.94 -5.12
CA GLU A 14 -15.10 -2.11 -5.06
C GLU A 14 -14.82 -0.80 -4.33
N GLU A 15 -14.18 -0.87 -3.18
CA GLU A 15 -13.76 0.32 -2.42
C GLU A 15 -12.76 1.18 -3.22
N PHE A 16 -11.86 0.55 -3.98
CA PHE A 16 -10.95 1.28 -4.86
C PHE A 16 -11.70 2.02 -5.96
N THR A 17 -12.71 1.40 -6.57
CA THR A 17 -13.57 2.04 -7.58
C THR A 17 -14.32 3.23 -6.97
N LEU A 18 -15.04 2.99 -5.87
CA LEU A 18 -15.80 4.02 -5.16
C LEU A 18 -14.93 5.19 -4.70
N LEU A 19 -13.72 4.91 -4.18
CA LEU A 19 -12.81 5.97 -3.74
C LEU A 19 -12.33 6.82 -4.91
N THR A 20 -11.97 6.20 -6.03
CA THR A 20 -11.52 6.96 -7.21
C THR A 20 -12.65 7.78 -7.82
N GLU A 21 -13.89 7.27 -7.87
CA GLU A 21 -15.06 8.04 -8.28
C GLU A 21 -15.29 9.25 -7.35
N LYS A 22 -15.22 9.05 -6.03
CA LYS A 22 -15.32 10.12 -5.04
C LYS A 22 -14.25 11.20 -5.21
N LEU A 23 -13.05 10.82 -5.63
CA LEU A 23 -11.94 11.73 -5.95
C LEU A 23 -12.09 12.43 -7.30
N GLY A 24 -13.16 12.14 -8.06
CA GLY A 24 -13.45 12.77 -9.34
C GLY A 24 -12.84 12.09 -10.56
N TYR A 25 -12.38 10.85 -10.42
CA TYR A 25 -11.97 10.03 -11.56
C TYR A 25 -13.19 9.45 -12.27
N THR A 26 -13.09 9.31 -13.56
CA THR A 26 -14.06 8.59 -14.40
C THR A 26 -13.45 7.28 -14.88
N TRP A 27 -14.23 6.21 -14.86
CA TRP A 27 -13.78 4.90 -15.34
C TRP A 27 -14.09 4.75 -16.82
N ASP A 28 -13.04 4.62 -17.60
CA ASP A 28 -13.11 4.32 -19.03
C ASP A 28 -12.06 3.25 -19.37
N GLN A 29 -12.37 2.35 -20.29
CA GLN A 29 -11.48 1.27 -20.73
C GLN A 29 -10.89 0.39 -19.59
N GLY A 30 -11.60 0.29 -18.46
CA GLY A 30 -11.22 -0.57 -17.32
C GLY A 30 -10.20 0.03 -16.35
N TYR A 31 -9.97 1.34 -16.38
CA TYR A 31 -9.15 2.06 -15.41
C TYR A 31 -9.63 3.51 -15.19
N PRO A 32 -9.37 4.09 -14.01
CA PRO A 32 -9.82 5.45 -13.70
C PRO A 32 -8.90 6.52 -14.30
N LEU A 33 -9.53 7.59 -14.83
CA LEU A 33 -8.86 8.79 -15.35
C LEU A 33 -9.39 10.04 -14.68
N HIS A 34 -8.50 10.91 -14.22
CA HIS A 34 -8.90 12.19 -13.65
C HIS A 34 -8.92 13.30 -14.71
N PRO A 35 -10.04 14.04 -14.90
CA PRO A 35 -10.18 15.04 -15.96
C PRO A 35 -9.17 16.20 -15.84
N ALA A 36 -8.71 16.51 -14.62
CA ALA A 36 -7.67 17.52 -14.37
C ALA A 36 -6.24 16.95 -14.38
N GLY A 37 -6.03 15.72 -14.87
CA GLY A 37 -4.71 15.11 -15.00
C GLY A 37 -4.00 14.76 -13.67
N ARG A 38 -4.74 14.63 -12.56
CA ARG A 38 -4.17 14.08 -11.32
C ARG A 38 -3.76 12.62 -11.56
N LYS A 39 -2.67 12.17 -10.94
CA LYS A 39 -2.21 10.79 -11.02
C LYS A 39 -2.46 10.07 -9.72
N LEU A 40 -2.71 8.78 -9.84
CA LEU A 40 -2.74 7.90 -8.67
C LEU A 40 -1.33 7.55 -8.20
N ALA A 41 -1.21 7.21 -6.92
CA ALA A 41 -0.01 6.59 -6.37
C ALA A 41 -0.42 5.54 -5.34
N PHE A 42 0.20 4.37 -5.38
CA PHE A 42 -0.16 3.23 -4.54
C PHE A 42 0.97 2.94 -3.55
N VAL A 43 0.62 2.90 -2.26
CA VAL A 43 1.61 2.64 -1.20
C VAL A 43 2.00 1.16 -1.07
N GLY A 44 1.45 0.27 -1.88
CA GLY A 44 1.71 -1.16 -1.86
C GLY A 44 0.50 -1.99 -1.46
N ASP A 45 0.76 -3.24 -1.15
CA ASP A 45 -0.23 -4.24 -0.71
C ASP A 45 -1.56 -4.20 -1.49
N LEU A 46 -1.42 -4.42 -2.80
CA LEU A 46 -2.55 -4.44 -3.75
C LEU A 46 -3.43 -5.68 -3.58
N THR A 47 -2.84 -6.79 -3.14
CA THR A 47 -3.40 -8.14 -3.18
C THR A 47 -3.50 -8.76 -1.80
N ASP A 48 -4.09 -9.94 -1.76
CA ASP A 48 -4.27 -10.79 -0.59
C ASP A 48 -5.40 -10.35 0.34
N ARG A 49 -6.02 -11.30 1.01
CA ARG A 49 -7.11 -11.16 1.98
C ARG A 49 -8.46 -10.80 1.37
N GLY A 50 -8.52 -9.78 0.54
CA GLY A 50 -9.76 -9.30 -0.07
C GLY A 50 -10.21 -10.13 -1.28
N PRO A 51 -11.40 -9.82 -1.82
CA PRO A 51 -12.10 -10.70 -2.74
C PRO A 51 -11.69 -10.57 -4.21
N ALA A 52 -10.96 -9.52 -4.62
CA ALA A 52 -10.74 -9.21 -6.03
C ALA A 52 -9.30 -8.72 -6.32
N SER A 53 -8.32 -9.48 -5.86
CA SER A 53 -6.89 -9.17 -6.03
C SER A 53 -6.47 -9.07 -7.49
N LEU A 54 -7.02 -9.93 -8.36
CA LEU A 54 -6.63 -9.94 -9.77
C LEU A 54 -7.13 -8.71 -10.52
N ALA A 55 -8.33 -8.22 -10.22
CA ALA A 55 -8.85 -6.99 -10.79
C ALA A 55 -7.99 -5.77 -10.39
N VAL A 56 -7.55 -5.72 -9.12
CA VAL A 56 -6.62 -4.68 -8.66
C VAL A 56 -5.29 -4.74 -9.43
N ILE A 57 -4.71 -5.94 -9.60
CA ILE A 57 -3.46 -6.14 -10.38
C ILE A 57 -3.63 -5.59 -11.79
N GLU A 58 -4.69 -5.95 -12.50
CA GLU A 58 -4.92 -5.54 -13.88
C GLU A 58 -5.04 -4.02 -14.01
N THR A 59 -5.85 -3.41 -13.15
CA THR A 59 -6.08 -1.97 -13.16
C THR A 59 -4.80 -1.19 -12.84
N VAL A 60 -4.08 -1.56 -11.77
CA VAL A 60 -2.85 -0.88 -11.37
C VAL A 60 -1.75 -1.07 -12.41
N TYR A 61 -1.61 -2.28 -12.98
CA TYR A 61 -0.68 -2.53 -14.07
C TYR A 61 -0.94 -1.60 -15.28
N LEU A 62 -2.20 -1.48 -15.71
CA LEU A 62 -2.56 -0.61 -16.84
C LEU A 62 -2.25 0.87 -16.53
N LEU A 63 -2.60 1.34 -15.33
CA LEU A 63 -2.32 2.71 -14.91
C LEU A 63 -0.82 3.02 -14.90
N VAL A 64 -0.01 2.14 -14.30
CA VAL A 64 1.45 2.32 -14.23
C VAL A 64 2.08 2.25 -15.61
N LYS A 65 1.69 1.28 -16.44
CA LYS A 65 2.19 1.11 -17.81
C LYS A 65 1.89 2.32 -18.71
N LYS A 66 0.76 2.99 -18.49
CA LYS A 66 0.37 4.21 -19.20
C LYS A 66 0.98 5.50 -18.60
N GLY A 67 1.75 5.40 -17.52
CA GLY A 67 2.31 6.57 -16.82
C GLY A 67 1.27 7.41 -16.08
N LEU A 68 0.10 6.84 -15.78
CA LEU A 68 -1.00 7.47 -15.07
C LEU A 68 -0.92 7.26 -13.55
N ALA A 69 -0.08 6.34 -13.10
CA ALA A 69 0.12 6.09 -11.67
C ALA A 69 1.57 5.77 -11.33
N TYR A 70 1.87 5.94 -10.02
CA TYR A 70 3.07 5.45 -9.35
C TYR A 70 2.72 4.26 -8.47
N TYR A 71 3.64 3.33 -8.33
CA TYR A 71 3.44 2.15 -7.48
C TYR A 71 4.74 1.80 -6.76
N VAL A 72 4.64 1.42 -5.50
CA VAL A 72 5.70 0.78 -4.72
C VAL A 72 5.21 -0.57 -4.20
N PRO A 73 6.06 -1.61 -4.15
CA PRO A 73 5.64 -2.92 -3.66
C PRO A 73 5.50 -2.92 -2.14
N GLY A 74 4.48 -3.64 -1.64
CA GLY A 74 4.36 -4.01 -0.23
C GLY A 74 4.88 -5.43 0.03
N ASN A 75 4.84 -5.85 1.29
CA ASN A 75 5.31 -7.18 1.69
C ASN A 75 4.43 -8.31 1.14
N HIS A 76 3.13 -8.10 0.98
CA HIS A 76 2.23 -9.04 0.31
C HIS A 76 2.56 -9.15 -1.18
N CYS A 77 2.87 -8.03 -1.83
CA CYS A 77 3.33 -8.02 -3.21
C CYS A 77 4.66 -8.78 -3.38
N ASP A 78 5.63 -8.61 -2.47
CA ASP A 78 6.91 -9.38 -2.48
C ASP A 78 6.64 -10.89 -2.32
N LYS A 79 5.68 -11.27 -1.47
CA LYS A 79 5.31 -12.66 -1.24
C LYS A 79 4.65 -13.30 -2.47
N LEU A 80 3.69 -12.60 -3.11
CA LEU A 80 3.05 -13.04 -4.34
C LEU A 80 4.05 -13.13 -5.50
N TYR A 81 4.96 -12.17 -5.61
CA TYR A 81 6.04 -12.21 -6.60
C TYR A 81 6.90 -13.47 -6.46
N ARG A 82 7.32 -13.79 -5.22
CA ARG A 82 8.09 -15.03 -4.95
C ARG A 82 7.30 -16.29 -5.28
N PHE A 83 5.99 -16.31 -5.01
CA PHE A 83 5.10 -17.40 -5.41
C PHE A 83 5.08 -17.56 -6.94
N PHE A 84 4.91 -16.48 -7.69
CA PHE A 84 4.91 -16.52 -9.15
C PHE A 84 6.27 -16.88 -9.77
N LEU A 85 7.36 -16.70 -9.04
CA LEU A 85 8.68 -17.22 -9.42
C LEU A 85 8.84 -18.73 -9.17
N GLY A 86 7.86 -19.39 -8.56
CA GLY A 86 7.94 -20.80 -8.17
C GLY A 86 8.82 -21.05 -6.93
N ARG A 87 9.11 -20.00 -6.14
CA ARG A 87 9.85 -20.16 -4.89
C ARG A 87 8.93 -20.77 -3.82
N LYS A 88 9.50 -21.55 -2.91
CA LYS A 88 8.77 -22.10 -1.78
C LYS A 88 8.33 -20.96 -0.85
N VAL A 89 7.02 -20.64 -0.85
CA VAL A 89 6.39 -19.69 0.06
C VAL A 89 5.23 -20.36 0.81
N LYS A 90 4.99 -19.95 2.04
CA LYS A 90 3.82 -20.43 2.79
C LYS A 90 2.58 -19.69 2.25
N ILE A 91 1.62 -20.43 1.70
CA ILE A 91 0.31 -19.90 1.28
C ILE A 91 -0.54 -19.74 2.55
N ALA A 92 -0.46 -18.56 3.15
CA ALA A 92 -1.13 -18.19 4.41
C ALA A 92 -1.11 -16.66 4.56
N HIS A 93 -1.79 -16.11 5.56
CA HIS A 93 -1.86 -14.69 5.89
C HIS A 93 -2.50 -13.84 4.78
N GLY A 94 -3.45 -14.41 4.05
CA GLY A 94 -4.21 -13.76 2.99
C GLY A 94 -3.74 -14.05 1.57
N LEU A 95 -2.55 -14.64 1.34
CA LEU A 95 -2.12 -15.04 0.00
C LEU A 95 -3.04 -16.11 -0.62
N GLU A 96 -3.68 -16.92 0.22
CA GLU A 96 -4.62 -17.96 -0.19
C GLU A 96 -5.78 -17.42 -1.03
N THR A 97 -6.27 -16.21 -0.75
CA THR A 97 -7.37 -15.61 -1.53
C THR A 97 -6.93 -15.30 -2.96
N THR A 98 -5.77 -14.66 -3.13
CA THR A 98 -5.19 -14.35 -4.44
C THR A 98 -4.85 -15.60 -5.23
N VAL A 99 -4.28 -16.62 -4.57
CA VAL A 99 -3.94 -17.90 -5.21
C VAL A 99 -5.22 -18.61 -5.67
N CYS A 100 -6.26 -18.64 -4.84
CA CYS A 100 -7.55 -19.24 -5.20
C CYS A 100 -8.17 -18.56 -6.43
N GLU A 101 -8.23 -17.21 -6.46
CA GLU A 101 -8.70 -16.47 -7.63
C GLU A 101 -7.90 -16.86 -8.90
N TRP A 102 -6.56 -16.90 -8.78
CA TRP A 102 -5.67 -17.18 -9.90
C TRP A 102 -5.79 -18.63 -10.40
N GLU A 103 -5.95 -19.60 -9.51
CA GLU A 103 -6.11 -21.04 -9.87
C GLU A 103 -7.42 -21.33 -10.58
N GLN A 104 -8.47 -20.52 -10.35
CA GLN A 104 -9.77 -20.65 -11.04
C GLN A 104 -9.70 -20.19 -12.51
N LEU A 105 -8.68 -19.45 -12.90
CA LEU A 105 -8.48 -19.01 -14.27
C LEU A 105 -8.01 -20.16 -15.19
N ASN A 106 -8.32 -20.07 -16.47
CA ASN A 106 -7.69 -20.93 -17.47
C ASN A 106 -6.19 -20.64 -17.60
N LYS A 107 -5.42 -21.59 -18.14
CA LYS A 107 -3.96 -21.48 -18.24
C LYS A 107 -3.45 -20.23 -18.95
N LYS A 108 -4.16 -19.76 -19.98
CA LYS A 108 -3.79 -18.54 -20.73
C LYS A 108 -3.91 -17.30 -19.84
N GLU A 109 -5.01 -17.17 -19.10
CA GLU A 109 -5.25 -16.08 -18.19
C GLU A 109 -4.30 -16.13 -16.98
N GLN A 110 -4.03 -17.33 -16.43
CA GLN A 110 -3.02 -17.52 -15.38
C GLN A 110 -1.66 -16.95 -15.79
N GLN A 111 -1.21 -17.24 -17.02
CA GLN A 111 0.06 -16.74 -17.52
C GLN A 111 0.01 -15.24 -17.81
N ARG A 112 -1.12 -14.71 -18.24
CA ARG A 112 -1.33 -13.28 -18.46
C ARG A 112 -1.19 -12.49 -17.14
N ILE A 113 -1.93 -12.88 -16.11
CA ILE A 113 -1.89 -12.24 -14.78
C ILE A 113 -0.48 -12.33 -14.18
N LYS A 114 0.10 -13.52 -14.18
CA LYS A 114 1.46 -13.75 -13.69
C LYS A 114 2.48 -12.83 -14.37
N ARG A 115 2.41 -12.67 -15.69
CA ARG A 115 3.31 -11.77 -16.44
C ARG A 115 3.08 -10.31 -16.06
N MET A 116 1.81 -9.86 -16.02
CA MET A 116 1.46 -8.48 -15.66
C MET A 116 1.97 -8.12 -14.27
N PHE A 117 1.73 -8.99 -13.27
CA PHE A 117 2.19 -8.74 -11.92
C PHE A 117 3.70 -8.76 -11.78
N LYS A 118 4.39 -9.70 -12.46
CA LYS A 118 5.86 -9.73 -12.48
C LYS A 118 6.43 -8.45 -13.09
N GLU A 119 5.92 -8.02 -14.24
CA GLU A 119 6.34 -6.78 -14.91
C GLU A 119 6.11 -5.56 -14.00
N LEU A 120 4.93 -5.47 -13.35
CA LEU A 120 4.61 -4.41 -12.40
C LEU A 120 5.60 -4.37 -11.22
N TYR A 121 5.87 -5.53 -10.61
CA TYR A 121 6.75 -5.65 -9.44
C TYR A 121 8.22 -5.38 -9.79
N GLU A 122 8.73 -5.95 -10.89
CA GLU A 122 10.13 -5.86 -11.29
C GLU A 122 10.53 -4.45 -11.73
N ASN A 123 9.59 -3.66 -12.28
CA ASN A 123 9.82 -2.28 -12.68
C ASN A 123 9.56 -1.25 -11.56
N ALA A 124 8.99 -1.68 -10.43
CA ALA A 124 8.71 -0.78 -9.32
C ALA A 124 9.96 -0.51 -8.48
N PRO A 125 10.23 0.76 -8.11
CA PRO A 125 11.26 1.06 -7.12
C PRO A 125 10.79 0.65 -5.72
N LEU A 126 11.71 0.48 -4.79
CA LEU A 126 11.38 0.22 -3.37
C LEU A 126 10.55 1.35 -2.74
N TYR A 127 10.77 2.57 -3.19
CA TYR A 127 10.04 3.77 -2.79
C TYR A 127 10.22 4.84 -3.87
N HIS A 128 9.27 5.76 -3.98
CA HIS A 128 9.38 6.94 -4.86
C HIS A 128 9.82 8.18 -4.09
N ILE A 129 10.70 8.98 -4.69
CA ILE A 129 11.01 10.35 -4.28
C ILE A 129 10.48 11.25 -5.38
N LEU A 130 9.49 12.08 -5.09
CA LEU A 130 8.76 12.86 -6.08
C LEU A 130 8.76 14.35 -5.75
N ASP A 131 8.31 15.16 -6.70
CA ASP A 131 8.14 16.62 -6.58
C ASP A 131 9.38 17.34 -5.99
N ASN A 132 10.53 17.18 -6.65
CA ASN A 132 11.81 17.77 -6.21
C ASN A 132 12.13 17.40 -4.75
N GLN A 133 11.98 16.14 -4.40
CA GLN A 133 12.24 15.57 -3.07
C GLN A 133 11.33 16.10 -1.95
N LYS A 134 10.15 16.63 -2.27
CA LYS A 134 9.21 17.11 -1.25
C LYS A 134 8.37 15.99 -0.66
N ILE A 135 8.16 14.91 -1.40
CA ILE A 135 7.35 13.76 -0.96
C ILE A 135 8.04 12.43 -1.28
N VAL A 136 7.93 11.50 -0.34
CA VAL A 136 8.37 10.11 -0.47
C VAL A 136 7.17 9.19 -0.25
N ILE A 137 7.03 8.19 -1.11
CA ILE A 137 6.00 7.14 -1.00
C ILE A 137 6.73 5.83 -0.78
N ALA A 138 6.44 5.15 0.34
CA ALA A 138 7.06 3.87 0.71
C ALA A 138 6.05 3.03 1.48
N HIS A 139 6.02 1.70 1.26
CA HIS A 139 4.96 0.86 1.81
C HIS A 139 4.87 0.93 3.35
N ALA A 140 5.90 0.53 4.08
CA ALA A 140 5.90 0.57 5.55
C ALA A 140 6.63 1.82 6.11
N GLY A 141 6.83 2.82 5.25
CA GLY A 141 7.56 4.04 5.56
C GLY A 141 9.05 3.95 5.29
N ILE A 142 9.77 5.02 5.62
CA ILE A 142 11.22 5.12 5.44
C ILE A 142 11.81 6.14 6.40
N ARG A 143 12.97 5.84 6.98
CA ARG A 143 13.75 6.79 7.79
C ARG A 143 14.48 7.78 6.88
N GLU A 144 14.72 9.01 7.40
CA GLU A 144 15.41 10.06 6.65
C GLU A 144 16.79 9.65 6.15
N ASP A 145 17.55 8.88 6.96
CA ASP A 145 18.89 8.43 6.61
C ASP A 145 18.92 7.31 5.56
N TYR A 146 17.75 6.75 5.21
CA TYR A 146 17.59 5.74 4.16
C TYR A 146 17.12 6.32 2.81
N ILE A 147 16.60 7.56 2.82
CA ILE A 147 16.15 8.22 1.58
C ILE A 147 17.34 8.39 0.62
N GLY A 148 17.18 7.94 -0.63
CA GLY A 148 18.24 7.93 -1.64
C GLY A 148 19.14 6.67 -1.60
N LYS A 149 18.94 5.74 -0.69
CA LYS A 149 19.74 4.51 -0.55
C LYS A 149 18.96 3.26 -0.96
N TYR A 150 19.68 2.28 -1.54
CA TYR A 150 19.09 1.05 -2.07
C TYR A 150 19.94 -0.17 -1.67
N HIS A 151 19.70 -0.72 -0.47
CA HIS A 151 20.37 -1.91 0.04
C HIS A 151 19.40 -2.76 0.87
N ASN A 152 19.78 -3.97 1.25
CA ASN A 152 18.89 -4.93 1.90
C ASN A 152 18.22 -4.40 3.18
N LYS A 153 18.91 -3.61 4.01
CA LYS A 153 18.31 -3.01 5.21
C LYS A 153 17.20 -2.02 4.85
N VAL A 154 17.38 -1.24 3.77
CA VAL A 154 16.34 -0.34 3.26
C VAL A 154 15.17 -1.16 2.73
N LYS A 155 15.42 -2.21 1.93
CA LYS A 155 14.37 -3.11 1.44
C LYS A 155 13.56 -3.69 2.60
N THR A 156 14.22 -4.21 3.63
CA THR A 156 13.54 -4.75 4.82
C THR A 156 12.69 -3.68 5.50
N PHE A 157 13.23 -2.48 5.68
CA PHE A 157 12.51 -1.40 6.35
C PHE A 157 11.28 -0.96 5.56
N VAL A 158 11.40 -0.70 4.26
CA VAL A 158 10.26 -0.21 3.45
C VAL A 158 9.18 -1.25 3.25
N LEU A 159 9.49 -2.55 3.36
CA LEU A 159 8.51 -3.63 3.25
C LEU A 159 7.86 -4.00 4.60
N TYR A 160 8.57 -3.86 5.72
CA TYR A 160 8.14 -4.41 7.01
C TYR A 160 8.14 -3.40 8.16
N GLY A 161 8.62 -2.18 7.95
CA GLY A 161 8.81 -1.17 8.99
C GLY A 161 10.06 -1.39 9.84
N ASP A 162 10.16 -0.67 10.94
CA ASP A 162 11.29 -0.75 11.89
C ASP A 162 11.13 -1.97 12.81
N ILE A 163 11.42 -3.16 12.28
CA ILE A 163 11.36 -4.42 13.04
C ILE A 163 12.48 -4.50 14.06
N THR A 164 12.17 -5.00 15.28
CA THR A 164 13.15 -5.16 16.36
C THR A 164 13.97 -6.45 16.27
N GLY A 165 13.46 -7.44 15.54
CA GLY A 165 13.94 -8.83 15.55
C GLY A 165 13.16 -9.73 16.51
N GLU A 166 12.35 -9.17 17.40
CA GLU A 166 11.44 -9.89 18.27
C GLU A 166 10.12 -10.18 17.55
N VAL A 167 9.38 -11.16 18.02
CA VAL A 167 8.06 -11.54 17.52
C VAL A 167 7.03 -11.58 18.64
N HIS A 168 5.79 -11.24 18.33
CA HIS A 168 4.65 -11.44 19.20
C HIS A 168 4.27 -12.93 19.29
N GLU A 169 3.40 -13.31 20.22
CA GLU A 169 2.91 -14.68 20.39
C GLU A 169 2.26 -15.24 19.12
N ASP A 170 1.63 -14.39 18.31
CA ASP A 170 1.03 -14.74 17.00
C ASP A 170 2.07 -14.89 15.88
N GLY A 171 3.36 -14.71 16.18
CA GLY A 171 4.47 -14.78 15.21
C GLY A 171 4.66 -13.52 14.39
N SER A 172 3.88 -12.46 14.61
CA SER A 172 4.07 -11.18 13.93
C SER A 172 5.28 -10.42 14.49
N PRO A 173 6.06 -9.70 13.66
CA PRO A 173 7.24 -8.99 14.13
C PRO A 173 6.88 -7.77 14.99
N VAL A 174 7.62 -7.60 16.08
CA VAL A 174 7.56 -6.39 16.90
C VAL A 174 8.20 -5.23 16.13
N ARG A 175 7.49 -4.09 16.07
CA ARG A 175 7.94 -2.89 15.34
C ARG A 175 8.03 -1.68 16.26
N ARG A 176 9.10 -0.89 16.08
CA ARG A 176 9.21 0.43 16.69
C ARG A 176 8.36 1.44 15.92
N ASP A 177 7.90 2.45 16.62
CA ASP A 177 7.24 3.61 16.00
C ASP A 177 8.29 4.56 15.43
N TRP A 178 8.73 4.30 14.21
CA TRP A 178 9.76 5.08 13.54
C TRP A 178 9.32 6.51 13.24
N ALA A 179 8.00 6.72 13.00
CA ALA A 179 7.44 8.02 12.67
C ALA A 179 7.63 9.05 13.80
N LYS A 180 7.61 8.62 15.07
CA LYS A 180 7.93 9.49 16.23
C LYS A 180 9.36 10.07 16.17
N LYS A 181 10.27 9.40 15.49
CA LYS A 181 11.69 9.80 15.40
C LYS A 181 12.04 10.46 14.08
N TYR A 182 11.12 10.50 13.13
CA TYR A 182 11.37 11.08 11.81
C TYR A 182 11.62 12.59 11.91
N LYS A 183 12.73 13.06 11.30
CA LYS A 183 13.16 14.47 11.26
C LYS A 183 13.47 14.94 9.84
N GLY A 184 13.13 14.11 8.84
CA GLY A 184 13.38 14.42 7.45
C GLY A 184 12.56 15.61 6.94
N LYS A 185 13.06 16.27 5.89
CA LYS A 185 12.34 17.38 5.22
C LYS A 185 11.18 16.89 4.34
N PRO A 186 11.32 15.78 3.57
CA PRO A 186 10.22 15.28 2.76
C PRO A 186 9.02 14.86 3.62
N ILE A 187 7.82 14.98 3.04
CA ILE A 187 6.65 14.28 3.56
C ILE A 187 6.79 12.81 3.21
N VAL A 188 6.50 11.89 4.13
CA VAL A 188 6.48 10.44 3.88
C VAL A 188 5.05 9.93 3.97
N VAL A 189 4.53 9.34 2.89
CA VAL A 189 3.22 8.69 2.87
C VAL A 189 3.41 7.17 2.80
N TYR A 190 2.72 6.45 3.68
CA TYR A 190 2.90 5.01 3.86
C TYR A 190 1.63 4.32 4.35
N GLY A 191 1.65 2.98 4.39
CA GLY A 191 0.58 2.12 4.88
C GLY A 191 1.08 0.99 5.79
N HIS A 192 0.74 -0.27 5.48
CA HIS A 192 1.24 -1.50 6.08
C HIS A 192 0.70 -1.81 7.49
N THR A 193 0.50 -0.82 8.31
CA THR A 193 0.03 -1.01 9.71
C THR A 193 -1.32 -0.34 9.85
N PRO A 194 -2.42 -1.11 9.89
CA PRO A 194 -3.75 -0.53 9.94
C PRO A 194 -3.98 0.36 11.15
N VAL A 195 -4.55 1.53 10.93
CA VAL A 195 -4.96 2.50 11.95
C VAL A 195 -6.42 2.88 11.75
N ARG A 196 -7.12 3.30 12.81
CA ARG A 196 -8.53 3.69 12.71
C ARG A 196 -8.76 4.94 11.86
N ASN A 197 -7.85 5.89 11.95
CA ASN A 197 -7.86 7.13 11.18
C ASN A 197 -6.45 7.41 10.69
N VAL A 198 -6.32 8.17 9.60
CA VAL A 198 -5.02 8.61 9.11
C VAL A 198 -4.19 9.17 10.26
N ARG A 199 -2.99 8.61 10.41
CA ARG A 199 -2.07 9.06 11.46
C ARG A 199 -1.02 9.99 10.87
N GLU A 200 -1.13 11.25 11.23
CA GLU A 200 -0.09 12.24 10.97
C GLU A 200 0.89 12.28 12.15
N MET A 201 2.17 12.20 11.87
CA MET A 201 3.25 12.30 12.86
C MET A 201 4.55 12.79 12.19
N ASN A 202 5.11 13.94 12.63
CA ASN A 202 6.41 14.43 12.16
C ASN A 202 6.55 14.44 10.61
N ARG A 203 5.58 14.99 9.89
CA ARG A 203 5.53 15.01 8.41
C ARG A 203 5.43 13.62 7.77
N THR A 204 4.94 12.64 8.49
CA THR A 204 4.64 11.32 7.96
C THR A 204 3.14 11.04 8.06
N TYR A 205 2.58 10.36 7.06
CA TYR A 205 1.15 10.05 6.98
C TYR A 205 0.97 8.55 6.79
N ASN A 206 0.47 7.86 7.82
CA ASN A 206 -0.01 6.48 7.66
C ASN A 206 -1.46 6.53 7.19
N ILE A 207 -1.69 6.07 5.96
CA ILE A 207 -3.00 6.08 5.31
C ILE A 207 -3.61 4.68 5.15
N ASP A 208 -2.99 3.64 5.72
CA ASP A 208 -3.62 2.33 5.82
C ASP A 208 -4.70 2.38 6.90
N THR A 209 -5.92 2.59 6.50
CA THR A 209 -7.08 2.63 7.39
C THR A 209 -7.87 1.33 7.40
N GLY A 210 -7.19 0.24 7.04
CA GLY A 210 -7.66 -1.13 7.26
C GLY A 210 -8.84 -1.53 6.38
N ALA A 211 -8.85 -1.18 5.09
CA ALA A 211 -9.95 -1.53 4.18
C ALA A 211 -10.32 -3.02 4.29
N VAL A 212 -9.37 -3.93 4.15
CA VAL A 212 -9.59 -5.38 4.19
C VAL A 212 -10.00 -5.90 5.58
N PHE A 213 -9.92 -5.09 6.61
CA PHE A 213 -10.32 -5.40 7.98
C PHE A 213 -11.60 -4.65 8.43
N GLY A 214 -12.44 -4.22 7.48
CA GLY A 214 -13.70 -3.56 7.77
C GLY A 214 -13.57 -2.10 8.20
N GLY A 215 -12.41 -1.49 7.96
CA GLY A 215 -12.19 -0.06 8.18
C GLY A 215 -12.60 0.78 6.97
N LYS A 216 -11.65 1.49 6.39
CA LYS A 216 -11.86 2.37 5.23
C LYS A 216 -10.74 2.16 4.21
N LEU A 217 -11.02 2.38 2.93
CA LEU A 217 -9.97 2.67 1.96
C LEU A 217 -9.79 4.19 1.89
N THR A 218 -8.56 4.64 2.05
CA THR A 218 -8.24 6.06 2.21
C THR A 218 -7.24 6.53 1.18
N ALA A 219 -7.43 7.75 0.70
CA ALA A 219 -6.50 8.49 -0.14
C ALA A 219 -6.02 9.76 0.56
N LEU A 220 -4.74 10.09 0.38
CA LEU A 220 -4.17 11.41 0.69
C LEU A 220 -3.95 12.16 -0.62
N GLN A 221 -4.59 13.32 -0.75
CA GLN A 221 -4.42 14.20 -1.91
C GLN A 221 -3.20 15.10 -1.72
N TYR A 222 -2.29 15.10 -2.67
CA TYR A 222 -1.09 15.92 -2.66
C TYR A 222 -1.13 16.95 -3.80
N PRO A 223 -0.78 18.22 -3.61
CA PRO A 223 -0.12 18.80 -2.43
C PRO A 223 -1.05 19.32 -1.34
N GLU A 224 -2.37 19.18 -1.51
CA GLU A 224 -3.40 19.74 -0.62
C GLU A 224 -3.33 19.16 0.81
N LEU A 225 -2.83 17.93 0.96
CA LEU A 225 -2.79 17.14 2.20
C LEU A 225 -4.18 16.89 2.80
N THR A 226 -5.20 16.86 1.94
CA THR A 226 -6.56 16.49 2.31
C THR A 226 -6.76 14.99 2.22
N VAL A 227 -7.66 14.46 3.04
CA VAL A 227 -7.95 13.04 3.14
C VAL A 227 -9.36 12.76 2.65
N GLU A 228 -9.49 11.80 1.74
CA GLU A 228 -10.75 11.22 1.33
C GLU A 228 -10.79 9.73 1.63
N SER A 229 -11.95 9.21 2.00
CA SER A 229 -12.10 7.78 2.29
C SER A 229 -13.49 7.27 1.97
N VAL A 230 -13.58 5.96 1.74
CA VAL A 230 -14.83 5.22 1.61
C VAL A 230 -14.86 4.10 2.66
N PRO A 231 -16.01 3.78 3.26
CA PRO A 231 -16.12 2.67 4.18
C PRO A 231 -15.89 1.36 3.44
N SER A 232 -15.36 0.37 4.13
CA SER A 232 -15.21 -0.98 3.59
C SER A 232 -16.47 -1.82 3.81
N SER A 233 -16.77 -2.68 2.85
CA SER A 233 -17.80 -3.72 2.94
C SER A 233 -17.31 -4.97 3.68
N MET A 234 -16.00 -5.08 3.96
CA MET A 234 -15.40 -6.22 4.64
C MET A 234 -15.80 -6.28 6.11
N PRO A 235 -15.84 -7.48 6.71
CA PRO A 235 -16.12 -7.64 8.14
C PRO A 235 -15.09 -6.89 9.01
N LEU A 236 -15.59 -6.26 10.09
CA LEU A 236 -14.73 -5.56 11.03
C LEU A 236 -13.92 -6.53 11.89
N VAL A 237 -12.59 -6.36 11.88
CA VAL A 237 -11.63 -7.13 12.66
C VAL A 237 -10.82 -6.17 13.53
N GLU A 238 -11.39 -5.85 14.71
CA GLU A 238 -10.91 -4.78 15.61
C GLU A 238 -9.44 -4.93 16.01
N GLU A 239 -9.01 -6.14 16.32
CA GLU A 239 -7.65 -6.45 16.77
C GLU A 239 -6.55 -6.20 15.71
N LYS A 240 -6.92 -5.93 14.46
CA LYS A 240 -5.96 -5.57 13.40
C LYS A 240 -5.55 -4.10 13.44
N PHE A 241 -6.35 -3.26 14.09
CA PHE A 241 -6.05 -1.83 14.15
C PHE A 241 -5.10 -1.52 15.29
N ARG A 242 -3.95 -0.96 14.94
CA ARG A 242 -2.96 -0.55 15.92
C ARG A 242 -3.32 0.81 16.53
N THR A 243 -3.32 0.86 17.84
CA THR A 243 -3.29 2.11 18.61
C THR A 243 -1.83 2.47 18.88
N PHE A 244 -1.47 3.71 18.60
CA PHE A 244 -0.19 4.28 19.04
C PHE A 244 -0.50 5.07 20.31
N ASP A 245 0.21 4.81 21.40
CA ASP A 245 0.03 5.56 22.63
C ASP A 245 0.17 7.05 22.34
N THR A 246 -0.92 7.79 22.53
CA THR A 246 -0.84 9.23 22.65
C THR A 246 -0.08 9.50 23.96
N GLU A 247 1.19 9.87 23.85
CA GLU A 247 1.82 10.53 24.98
C GLU A 247 0.94 11.71 25.34
N THR A 248 0.18 11.59 26.44
CA THR A 248 -0.38 12.74 27.11
C THR A 248 0.77 13.72 27.26
N ALA A 249 0.65 14.87 26.62
CA ALA A 249 1.53 15.99 26.88
C ALA A 249 1.52 16.22 28.38
N LYS A 250 2.52 15.72 29.10
CA LYS A 250 2.79 16.15 30.45
C LYS A 250 3.27 17.58 30.30
N ASN A 251 2.34 18.49 30.56
CA ASN A 251 2.68 19.86 30.89
C ASN A 251 3.73 19.83 32.04
N LEU A 252 4.88 20.33 31.76
CA LEU A 252 5.80 20.95 32.71
C LEU A 252 6.31 22.24 32.11
#